data_13252a6819261416a0a65feb4a38b49c
#
_entry.id   13252a6819261416a0a65feb4a38b49c
#
_cell.length_a   1.000
_cell.length_b   1.000
_cell.length_c   1.000
_cell.angle_alpha   90.00
_cell.angle_beta   90.00
_cell.angle_gamma   90.00
#
_symmetry.space_group_name_H-M   'P 1'
#
loop_
_entity.id
_entity.type
_entity.pdbx_description
1 polymer ?
#
loop_
_entity_poly.entity_id
_entity_poly.type
_entity_poly.pdbx_seq_one_letter_code
_entity_poly.pdbx_strand_id
1 'polypeptide(L)'
;METLHNALLKWYEEFGRKGLPFRNLKGINAPYEVYISEVMSQQTQINTVVERFYSPFLEAFPTLKDLANAQLEEVLLLWRGLGYYSRAKNLKKSAEICVKEHHSQLPNDYQSLLKLPGIGAYTANAILCFGFRERTACVDANIKRVLLRLFGLDPNITAKDLQIKANDFLNPNESFNHNQALIDLGALICSPKPKCAICPLNPYCLGKNHLEKHTLKKKQEIIQEERYLGVVIQNNQIALEKIEQKLYLGMHHFPDLKENLECKLPFLGAIKHSHTKFKLNLNLYSATIKDLKNPVRFYSLKDLETLPISSMTLKILHFLKQKNLFGG
;
A
#
# COMPACT_ATOMS: atom_id res chain seq x y z
N MET A 1 3.91 1.21 -34.36
CA MET A 1 4.38 1.34 -32.96
C MET A 1 4.82 2.77 -32.69
N GLU A 2 5.66 3.38 -33.49
CA GLU A 2 6.14 4.76 -33.30
C GLU A 2 5.01 5.78 -33.12
N THR A 3 3.98 5.72 -33.95
CA THR A 3 2.81 6.63 -33.83
C THR A 3 2.10 6.53 -32.46
N LEU A 4 1.98 5.30 -31.91
CA LEU A 4 1.40 5.09 -30.58
C LEU A 4 2.31 5.67 -29.48
N HIS A 5 3.62 5.45 -29.59
CA HIS A 5 4.60 6.00 -28.66
C HIS A 5 4.55 7.52 -28.64
N ASN A 6 4.55 8.15 -29.82
CA ASN A 6 4.50 9.60 -29.95
C ASN A 6 3.20 10.19 -29.39
N ALA A 7 2.04 9.57 -29.66
CA ALA A 7 0.77 10.01 -29.11
C ALA A 7 0.73 9.92 -27.57
N LEU A 8 1.25 8.80 -27.01
CA LEU A 8 1.31 8.57 -25.57
C LEU A 8 2.26 9.55 -24.87
N LEU A 9 3.48 9.72 -25.41
CA LEU A 9 4.51 10.57 -24.82
C LEU A 9 4.14 12.06 -24.89
N LYS A 10 3.56 12.51 -26.04
CA LYS A 10 3.05 13.89 -26.17
C LYS A 10 1.96 14.18 -25.15
N TRP A 11 1.02 13.26 -24.96
CA TRP A 11 -0.01 13.39 -23.92
C TRP A 11 0.62 13.43 -22.51
N TYR A 12 1.60 12.58 -22.23
CA TYR A 12 2.27 12.54 -20.94
C TYR A 12 3.06 13.82 -20.66
N GLU A 13 3.66 14.41 -21.69
CA GLU A 13 4.36 15.69 -21.55
C GLU A 13 3.44 16.81 -21.09
N GLU A 14 2.20 16.84 -21.56
CA GLU A 14 1.21 17.88 -21.26
C GLU A 14 0.43 17.60 -19.98
N PHE A 15 -0.01 16.35 -19.78
CA PHE A 15 -0.97 15.97 -18.72
C PHE A 15 -0.42 15.02 -17.67
N GLY A 16 0.82 14.54 -17.79
CA GLY A 16 1.43 13.61 -16.85
C GLY A 16 1.67 14.21 -15.47
N ARG A 17 1.56 13.39 -14.43
CA ARG A 17 1.78 13.79 -13.02
C ARG A 17 3.27 13.94 -12.68
N LYS A 18 4.00 14.74 -13.45
CA LYS A 18 5.45 14.92 -13.33
C LYS A 18 5.89 15.58 -12.00
N GLY A 19 4.99 16.30 -11.34
CA GLY A 19 5.27 16.97 -10.06
C GLY A 19 5.26 16.09 -8.82
N LEU A 20 5.03 14.77 -8.95
CA LEU A 20 5.12 13.88 -7.80
C LEU A 20 6.57 13.76 -7.30
N PRO A 21 6.84 13.79 -5.97
CA PRO A 21 8.18 13.89 -5.40
C PRO A 21 9.10 12.71 -5.76
N PHE A 22 8.53 11.55 -6.07
CA PHE A 22 9.26 10.35 -6.48
C PHE A 22 9.38 10.19 -8.01
N ARG A 23 9.02 11.23 -8.77
CA ARG A 23 9.27 11.27 -10.22
C ARG A 23 10.63 11.91 -10.50
N ASN A 24 11.34 11.39 -11.50
CA ASN A 24 12.65 11.91 -11.93
C ASN A 24 13.74 11.91 -10.85
N LEU A 25 13.68 11.00 -9.90
CA LEU A 25 14.73 10.80 -8.91
C LEU A 25 16.08 10.52 -9.59
N LYS A 26 17.14 11.04 -8.99
CA LYS A 26 18.53 10.93 -9.49
C LYS A 26 19.47 10.63 -8.32
N GLY A 27 20.67 10.14 -8.64
CA GLY A 27 21.69 9.86 -7.64
C GLY A 27 21.61 8.44 -7.08
N ILE A 28 22.51 8.13 -6.17
CA ILE A 28 22.74 6.78 -5.64
C ILE A 28 21.55 6.25 -4.83
N ASN A 29 20.76 7.13 -4.23
CA ASN A 29 19.59 6.76 -3.43
C ASN A 29 18.30 6.60 -4.26
N ALA A 30 18.29 6.96 -5.55
CA ALA A 30 17.09 6.88 -6.38
C ALA A 30 16.43 5.49 -6.36
N PRO A 31 17.14 4.35 -6.42
CA PRO A 31 16.51 3.02 -6.31
C PRO A 31 15.79 2.81 -4.98
N TYR A 32 16.37 3.28 -3.87
CA TYR A 32 15.76 3.19 -2.55
C TYR A 32 14.50 4.06 -2.45
N GLU A 33 14.57 5.31 -2.89
CA GLU A 33 13.45 6.24 -2.87
C GLU A 33 12.28 5.76 -3.74
N VAL A 34 12.58 5.18 -4.92
CA VAL A 34 11.60 4.49 -5.77
C VAL A 34 10.99 3.32 -5.01
N TYR A 35 11.80 2.47 -4.38
CA TYR A 35 11.31 1.32 -3.63
C TYR A 35 10.33 1.74 -2.53
N ILE A 36 10.66 2.79 -1.74
CA ILE A 36 9.76 3.33 -0.71
C ILE A 36 8.44 3.81 -1.33
N SER A 37 8.51 4.63 -2.39
CA SER A 37 7.30 5.18 -3.04
C SER A 37 6.39 4.08 -3.61
N GLU A 38 6.97 3.07 -4.25
CA GLU A 38 6.23 1.96 -4.85
C GLU A 38 5.54 1.10 -3.80
N VAL A 39 6.24 0.79 -2.70
CA VAL A 39 5.65 0.00 -1.60
C VAL A 39 4.57 0.79 -0.87
N MET A 40 4.76 2.09 -0.62
CA MET A 40 3.75 2.94 -0.01
C MET A 40 2.49 3.07 -0.87
N SER A 41 2.66 3.13 -2.19
CA SER A 41 1.55 3.28 -3.15
C SER A 41 0.74 2.00 -3.38
N GLN A 42 1.21 0.83 -2.92
CA GLN A 42 0.43 -0.40 -3.00
C GLN A 42 -0.89 -0.26 -2.25
N GLN A 43 -2.02 -0.32 -2.95
CA GLN A 43 -3.38 -0.24 -2.39
C GLN A 43 -3.65 1.05 -1.56
N THR A 44 -2.89 2.12 -1.80
CA THR A 44 -3.04 3.42 -1.14
C THR A 44 -3.18 4.50 -2.22
N GLN A 45 -4.02 5.50 -1.96
CA GLN A 45 -4.16 6.64 -2.86
C GLN A 45 -2.87 7.46 -2.88
N ILE A 46 -2.40 7.81 -4.07
CA ILE A 46 -1.12 8.50 -4.28
C ILE A 46 -1.03 9.82 -3.51
N ASN A 47 -2.11 10.61 -3.48
CA ASN A 47 -2.14 11.88 -2.76
C ASN A 47 -1.89 11.68 -1.27
N THR A 48 -2.49 10.65 -0.66
CA THR A 48 -2.28 10.32 0.75
C THR A 48 -0.82 9.97 1.03
N VAL A 49 -0.16 9.24 0.11
CA VAL A 49 1.27 8.89 0.23
C VAL A 49 2.13 10.15 0.19
N VAL A 50 1.89 11.03 -0.80
CA VAL A 50 2.66 12.26 -0.99
C VAL A 50 2.49 13.24 0.17
N GLU A 51 1.24 13.46 0.59
CA GLU A 51 0.92 14.49 1.58
C GLU A 51 1.35 14.13 3.00
N ARG A 52 1.43 12.83 3.33
CA ARG A 52 1.51 12.42 4.74
C ARG A 52 2.64 11.46 5.09
N PHE A 53 3.17 10.70 4.14
CA PHE A 53 4.01 9.55 4.48
C PHE A 53 5.39 9.57 3.84
N TYR A 54 5.48 9.91 2.55
CA TYR A 54 6.71 9.74 1.79
C TYR A 54 7.87 10.57 2.33
N SER A 55 7.69 11.89 2.43
CA SER A 55 8.76 12.78 2.90
C SER A 55 9.14 12.54 4.37
N PRO A 56 8.20 12.42 5.34
CA PRO A 56 8.57 12.14 6.72
C PRO A 56 9.30 10.80 6.90
N PHE A 57 8.97 9.79 6.09
CA PHE A 57 9.64 8.50 6.14
C PHE A 57 11.09 8.58 5.64
N LEU A 58 11.34 9.28 4.54
CA LEU A 58 12.68 9.48 4.00
C LEU A 58 13.53 10.44 4.83
N GLU A 59 12.93 11.41 5.52
CA GLU A 59 13.62 12.26 6.50
C GLU A 59 14.13 11.45 7.69
N ALA A 60 13.32 10.49 8.18
CA ALA A 60 13.70 9.61 9.29
C ALA A 60 14.67 8.51 8.85
N PHE A 61 14.50 7.98 7.65
CA PHE A 61 15.30 6.88 7.10
C PHE A 61 15.82 7.25 5.71
N PRO A 62 16.83 8.14 5.60
CA PRO A 62 17.30 8.64 4.31
C PRO A 62 18.01 7.58 3.45
N THR A 63 18.48 6.49 4.07
CA THR A 63 19.16 5.39 3.35
C THR A 63 18.64 4.03 3.78
N LEU A 64 18.93 3.00 2.96
CA LEU A 64 18.68 1.60 3.33
C LEU A 64 19.33 1.22 4.66
N LYS A 65 20.52 1.76 4.95
CA LYS A 65 21.24 1.48 6.20
C LYS A 65 20.50 2.06 7.41
N ASP A 66 19.96 3.27 7.30
CA ASP A 66 19.19 3.89 8.37
C ASP A 66 17.92 3.09 8.65
N LEU A 67 17.20 2.67 7.60
CA LEU A 67 16.02 1.82 7.73
C LEU A 67 16.35 0.44 8.33
N ALA A 68 17.49 -0.15 7.96
CA ALA A 68 17.93 -1.43 8.50
C ALA A 68 18.30 -1.35 10.00
N ASN A 69 18.87 -0.23 10.44
CA ASN A 69 19.28 -0.02 11.82
C ASN A 69 18.14 0.43 12.76
N ALA A 70 17.05 0.94 12.20
CA ALA A 70 15.89 1.40 12.98
C ALA A 70 15.24 0.25 13.77
N GLN A 71 14.60 0.55 14.89
CA GLN A 71 13.72 -0.42 15.55
C GLN A 71 12.43 -0.60 14.74
N LEU A 72 11.85 -1.81 14.78
CA LEU A 72 10.61 -2.07 14.04
C LEU A 72 9.48 -1.14 14.46
N GLU A 73 9.41 -0.81 15.74
CA GLU A 73 8.43 0.09 16.33
C GLU A 73 8.51 1.50 15.72
N GLU A 74 9.71 2.02 15.44
CA GLU A 74 9.93 3.34 14.80
C GLU A 74 9.40 3.32 13.37
N VAL A 75 9.70 2.26 12.61
CA VAL A 75 9.20 2.09 11.25
C VAL A 75 7.67 1.99 11.22
N LEU A 76 7.07 1.24 12.15
CA LEU A 76 5.62 1.10 12.26
C LEU A 76 4.93 2.40 12.70
N LEU A 77 5.58 3.22 13.51
CA LEU A 77 5.06 4.52 13.93
C LEU A 77 4.91 5.46 12.74
N LEU A 78 5.93 5.59 11.89
CA LEU A 78 5.89 6.41 10.67
C LEU A 78 4.94 5.83 9.60
N TRP A 79 4.61 4.53 9.70
CA TRP A 79 3.65 3.87 8.84
C TRP A 79 2.21 3.96 9.34
N ARG A 80 2.00 4.55 10.53
CA ARG A 80 0.72 4.58 11.22
C ARG A 80 -0.36 5.30 10.40
N GLY A 81 -1.41 4.56 10.06
CA GLY A 81 -2.52 5.05 9.23
C GLY A 81 -2.43 4.72 7.75
N LEU A 82 -1.28 4.29 7.24
CA LEU A 82 -1.12 3.86 5.84
C LEU A 82 -1.75 2.48 5.57
N GLY A 83 -1.85 1.64 6.61
CA GLY A 83 -2.39 0.28 6.52
C GLY A 83 -1.43 -0.74 5.89
N TYR A 84 -1.88 -2.01 5.81
CA TYR A 84 -1.06 -3.09 5.24
C TYR A 84 0.35 -3.14 5.83
N TYR A 85 0.46 -3.19 7.16
CA TYR A 85 1.70 -3.07 7.92
C TYR A 85 2.77 -4.13 7.61
N SER A 86 2.38 -5.25 6.98
CA SER A 86 3.33 -6.22 6.43
C SER A 86 4.29 -5.59 5.41
N ARG A 87 3.87 -4.53 4.72
CA ARG A 87 4.73 -3.78 3.79
C ARG A 87 5.90 -3.11 4.52
N ALA A 88 5.60 -2.40 5.61
CA ALA A 88 6.63 -1.76 6.45
C ALA A 88 7.64 -2.77 7.01
N LYS A 89 7.14 -3.93 7.49
CA LYS A 89 8.00 -5.02 7.97
C LYS A 89 8.88 -5.60 6.87
N ASN A 90 8.31 -5.80 5.69
CA ASN A 90 9.04 -6.29 4.54
C ASN A 90 10.09 -5.28 4.08
N LEU A 91 9.78 -3.97 4.08
CA LEU A 91 10.76 -2.90 3.80
C LEU A 91 11.97 -2.99 4.73
N LYS A 92 11.73 -3.05 6.06
CA LYS A 92 12.79 -3.17 7.05
C LYS A 92 13.61 -4.45 6.84
N LYS A 93 12.96 -5.60 6.69
CA LYS A 93 13.64 -6.88 6.46
C LYS A 93 14.45 -6.89 5.17
N SER A 94 13.93 -6.28 4.10
CA SER A 94 14.69 -6.14 2.85
C SER A 94 15.90 -5.22 3.03
N ALA A 95 15.77 -4.13 3.78
CA ALA A 95 16.90 -3.25 4.10
C ALA A 95 18.00 -4.00 4.90
N GLU A 96 17.62 -4.81 5.90
CA GLU A 96 18.56 -5.66 6.66
C GLU A 96 19.32 -6.64 5.75
N ILE A 97 18.62 -7.28 4.80
CA ILE A 97 19.24 -8.17 3.81
C ILE A 97 20.20 -7.39 2.92
N CYS A 98 19.79 -6.22 2.44
CA CYS A 98 20.62 -5.39 1.56
C CYS A 98 21.91 -4.90 2.28
N VAL A 99 21.81 -4.55 3.56
CA VAL A 99 23.00 -4.19 4.36
C VAL A 99 23.95 -5.37 4.49
N LYS A 100 23.41 -6.56 4.73
CA LYS A 100 24.23 -7.78 4.96
C LYS A 100 24.82 -8.34 3.67
N GLU A 101 24.08 -8.34 2.57
CA GLU A 101 24.36 -9.14 1.37
C GLU A 101 24.61 -8.30 0.10
N HIS A 102 24.25 -7.01 0.11
CA HIS A 102 24.27 -6.13 -1.08
C HIS A 102 24.94 -4.77 -0.83
N HIS A 103 25.94 -4.68 0.07
CA HIS A 103 26.71 -3.45 0.33
C HIS A 103 25.83 -2.23 0.67
N SER A 104 24.72 -2.44 1.40
CA SER A 104 23.76 -1.39 1.78
C SER A 104 23.05 -0.72 0.58
N GLN A 105 22.99 -1.40 -0.56
CA GLN A 105 22.28 -0.94 -1.76
C GLN A 105 21.24 -1.98 -2.21
N LEU A 106 20.22 -1.55 -2.93
CA LEU A 106 19.34 -2.49 -3.63
C LEU A 106 20.13 -3.16 -4.77
N PRO A 107 19.93 -4.48 -5.00
CA PRO A 107 20.52 -5.14 -6.17
C PRO A 107 19.92 -4.54 -7.46
N ASN A 108 20.74 -4.44 -8.51
CA ASN A 108 20.33 -3.90 -9.82
C ASN A 108 19.98 -5.01 -10.83
N ASP A 109 19.60 -6.18 -10.35
CA ASP A 109 19.12 -7.26 -11.18
C ASP A 109 17.77 -7.81 -10.71
N TYR A 110 16.97 -8.27 -11.66
CA TYR A 110 15.61 -8.73 -11.42
C TYR A 110 15.50 -9.91 -10.47
N GLN A 111 16.40 -10.89 -10.60
CA GLN A 111 16.33 -12.13 -9.82
C GLN A 111 16.70 -11.90 -8.35
N SER A 112 17.68 -11.06 -8.08
CA SER A 112 18.06 -10.68 -6.72
C SER A 112 17.00 -9.81 -6.06
N LEU A 113 16.39 -8.87 -6.80
CA LEU A 113 15.25 -8.08 -6.29
C LEU A 113 14.08 -8.97 -5.88
N LEU A 114 13.73 -10.00 -6.65
CA LEU A 114 12.63 -10.92 -6.33
C LEU A 114 12.86 -11.75 -5.06
N LYS A 115 14.10 -11.91 -4.61
CA LYS A 115 14.43 -12.61 -3.35
C LYS A 115 14.16 -11.76 -2.12
N LEU A 116 14.05 -10.44 -2.28
CA LEU A 116 13.79 -9.53 -1.18
C LEU A 116 12.32 -9.59 -0.74
N PRO A 117 12.03 -9.62 0.58
CA PRO A 117 10.67 -9.71 1.11
C PRO A 117 9.75 -8.60 0.60
N GLY A 118 8.60 -8.99 0.05
CA GLY A 118 7.57 -8.04 -0.41
C GLY A 118 7.84 -7.40 -1.78
N ILE A 119 8.93 -7.75 -2.46
CA ILE A 119 9.20 -7.34 -3.83
C ILE A 119 8.65 -8.40 -4.79
N GLY A 120 7.61 -8.02 -5.52
CA GLY A 120 7.07 -8.81 -6.63
C GLY A 120 7.58 -8.32 -7.99
N ALA A 121 7.14 -8.98 -9.07
CA ALA A 121 7.54 -8.68 -10.44
C ALA A 121 7.38 -7.21 -10.82
N TYR A 122 6.24 -6.59 -10.45
CA TYR A 122 6.02 -5.15 -10.71
C TYR A 122 7.04 -4.28 -9.97
N THR A 123 7.19 -4.47 -8.64
CA THR A 123 8.07 -3.64 -7.82
C THR A 123 9.53 -3.79 -8.27
N ALA A 124 9.97 -5.01 -8.62
CA ALA A 124 11.30 -5.24 -9.18
C ALA A 124 11.54 -4.46 -10.47
N ASN A 125 10.61 -4.54 -11.44
CA ASN A 125 10.71 -3.80 -12.70
C ASN A 125 10.62 -2.28 -12.48
N ALA A 126 9.81 -1.81 -11.52
CA ALA A 126 9.73 -0.39 -11.19
C ALA A 126 11.06 0.15 -10.60
N ILE A 127 11.68 -0.60 -9.68
CA ILE A 127 13.01 -0.26 -9.14
C ILE A 127 14.05 -0.22 -10.25
N LEU A 128 14.08 -1.23 -11.14
CA LEU A 128 15.01 -1.27 -12.27
C LEU A 128 14.78 -0.10 -13.22
N CYS A 129 13.55 0.14 -13.64
CA CYS A 129 13.25 1.19 -14.60
C CYS A 129 13.41 2.59 -14.02
N PHE A 130 12.78 2.86 -12.87
CA PHE A 130 12.71 4.22 -12.32
C PHE A 130 13.91 4.57 -11.43
N GLY A 131 14.49 3.58 -10.74
CA GLY A 131 15.65 3.76 -9.87
C GLY A 131 16.97 3.61 -10.62
N PHE A 132 17.15 2.50 -11.32
CA PHE A 132 18.40 2.20 -12.02
C PHE A 132 18.43 2.64 -13.49
N ARG A 133 17.30 3.15 -14.03
CA ARG A 133 17.17 3.58 -15.45
C ARG A 133 17.32 2.43 -16.44
N GLU A 134 17.07 1.21 -16.00
CA GLU A 134 17.09 0.03 -16.87
C GLU A 134 15.89 0.00 -17.84
N ARG A 135 16.12 -0.58 -19.01
CA ARG A 135 15.08 -0.72 -20.04
C ARG A 135 14.20 -1.94 -19.75
N THR A 136 13.15 -1.76 -18.95
CA THR A 136 12.17 -2.79 -18.65
C THR A 136 10.77 -2.22 -18.56
N ALA A 137 9.74 -3.03 -18.87
CA ALA A 137 8.35 -2.63 -18.74
C ALA A 137 7.84 -2.90 -17.33
N CYS A 138 7.14 -1.93 -16.73
CA CYS A 138 6.53 -2.01 -15.41
C CYS A 138 5.04 -2.33 -15.56
N VAL A 139 4.60 -3.55 -15.24
CA VAL A 139 3.20 -3.97 -15.43
C VAL A 139 2.46 -3.99 -14.11
N ASP A 140 1.87 -2.85 -13.72
CA ASP A 140 0.91 -2.75 -12.62
C ASP A 140 -0.52 -3.05 -13.09
N ALA A 141 -1.49 -2.92 -12.19
CA ALA A 141 -2.91 -3.12 -12.52
C ALA A 141 -3.44 -2.08 -13.54
N ASN A 142 -2.89 -0.87 -13.56
CA ASN A 142 -3.28 0.18 -14.50
C ASN A 142 -2.72 -0.13 -15.90
N ILE A 143 -1.44 -0.42 -15.99
CA ILE A 143 -0.78 -0.80 -17.25
C ILE A 143 -1.39 -2.09 -17.80
N LYS A 144 -1.63 -3.12 -16.96
CA LYS A 144 -2.36 -4.32 -17.36
C LYS A 144 -3.69 -3.96 -18.04
N ARG A 145 -4.50 -3.13 -17.42
CA ARG A 145 -5.79 -2.71 -17.98
C ARG A 145 -5.65 -1.96 -19.30
N VAL A 146 -4.66 -1.05 -19.41
CA VAL A 146 -4.38 -0.32 -20.65
C VAL A 146 -4.01 -1.30 -21.74
N LEU A 147 -3.07 -2.21 -21.51
CA LEU A 147 -2.59 -3.18 -22.52
C LEU A 147 -3.69 -4.14 -22.97
N LEU A 148 -4.49 -4.67 -22.02
CA LEU A 148 -5.62 -5.54 -22.35
C LEU A 148 -6.58 -4.84 -23.32
N ARG A 149 -6.92 -3.58 -23.09
CA ARG A 149 -7.85 -2.81 -23.92
C ARG A 149 -7.19 -2.35 -25.20
N LEU A 150 -5.98 -1.79 -25.13
CA LEU A 150 -5.28 -1.26 -26.31
C LEU A 150 -5.08 -2.33 -27.37
N PHE A 151 -4.63 -3.51 -26.99
CA PHE A 151 -4.32 -4.62 -27.89
C PHE A 151 -5.42 -5.68 -28.00
N GLY A 152 -6.58 -5.49 -27.39
CA GLY A 152 -7.68 -6.44 -27.45
C GLY A 152 -7.33 -7.81 -26.85
N LEU A 153 -6.48 -7.86 -25.81
CA LEU A 153 -5.97 -9.11 -25.23
C LEU A 153 -7.02 -9.81 -24.37
N ASP A 154 -6.89 -11.14 -24.24
CA ASP A 154 -7.68 -11.93 -23.31
C ASP A 154 -7.36 -11.49 -21.87
N PRO A 155 -8.37 -11.18 -21.02
CA PRO A 155 -8.16 -10.88 -19.61
C PRO A 155 -7.44 -11.98 -18.82
N ASN A 156 -7.53 -13.24 -19.26
CA ASN A 156 -6.88 -14.40 -18.65
C ASN A 156 -5.44 -14.63 -19.12
N ILE A 157 -4.89 -13.73 -19.97
CA ILE A 157 -3.49 -13.79 -20.39
C ILE A 157 -2.56 -13.99 -19.19
N THR A 158 -1.58 -14.88 -19.32
CA THR A 158 -0.63 -15.14 -18.24
C THR A 158 0.20 -13.90 -17.89
N ALA A 159 0.69 -13.80 -16.68
CA ALA A 159 1.56 -12.69 -16.28
C ALA A 159 2.84 -12.63 -17.13
N LYS A 160 3.37 -13.81 -17.53
CA LYS A 160 4.55 -13.92 -18.40
C LYS A 160 4.28 -13.37 -19.79
N ASP A 161 3.19 -13.79 -20.44
CA ASP A 161 2.87 -13.35 -21.80
C ASP A 161 2.50 -11.86 -21.82
N LEU A 162 1.82 -11.37 -20.78
CA LEU A 162 1.55 -9.94 -20.65
C LEU A 162 2.84 -9.13 -20.47
N GLN A 163 3.82 -9.64 -19.71
CA GLN A 163 5.11 -8.98 -19.55
C GLN A 163 5.89 -8.93 -20.87
N ILE A 164 5.87 -10.03 -21.66
CA ILE A 164 6.45 -10.06 -23.01
C ILE A 164 5.79 -8.98 -23.89
N LYS A 165 4.46 -8.94 -23.91
CA LYS A 165 3.71 -7.94 -24.67
C LYS A 165 4.01 -6.50 -24.23
N ALA A 166 4.19 -6.28 -22.94
CA ALA A 166 4.57 -4.98 -22.40
C ALA A 166 5.99 -4.56 -22.83
N ASN A 167 6.94 -5.49 -22.83
CA ASN A 167 8.30 -5.25 -23.30
C ASN A 167 8.34 -4.97 -24.82
N ASP A 168 7.53 -5.68 -25.62
CA ASP A 168 7.40 -5.43 -27.06
C ASP A 168 6.82 -4.04 -27.37
N PHE A 169 5.94 -3.55 -26.50
CA PHE A 169 5.34 -2.22 -26.61
C PHE A 169 6.21 -1.12 -26.02
N LEU A 170 7.23 -1.44 -25.22
CA LEU A 170 8.08 -0.46 -24.58
C LEU A 170 8.83 0.40 -25.62
N ASN A 171 8.77 1.73 -25.45
CA ASN A 171 9.58 2.61 -26.28
C ASN A 171 11.08 2.41 -25.93
N PRO A 172 11.92 2.00 -26.90
CA PRO A 172 13.31 1.67 -26.63
C PRO A 172 14.17 2.86 -26.20
N ASN A 173 13.81 4.06 -26.64
CA ASN A 173 14.57 5.29 -26.40
C ASN A 173 14.07 6.06 -25.17
N GLU A 174 12.80 5.83 -24.77
CA GLU A 174 12.09 6.58 -23.75
C GLU A 174 11.40 5.66 -22.74
N SER A 175 12.03 4.54 -22.37
CA SER A 175 11.42 3.51 -21.52
C SER A 175 10.91 4.04 -20.19
N PHE A 176 11.65 4.96 -19.57
CA PHE A 176 11.29 5.64 -18.35
C PHE A 176 9.98 6.44 -18.46
N ASN A 177 9.93 7.38 -19.42
CA ASN A 177 8.75 8.22 -19.64
C ASN A 177 7.56 7.41 -20.16
N HIS A 178 7.82 6.38 -20.97
CA HIS A 178 6.80 5.49 -21.50
C HIS A 178 6.06 4.72 -20.38
N ASN A 179 6.80 4.14 -19.44
CA ASN A 179 6.17 3.46 -18.28
C ASN A 179 5.37 4.43 -17.42
N GLN A 180 5.92 5.61 -17.13
CA GLN A 180 5.19 6.63 -16.36
C GLN A 180 3.94 7.11 -17.09
N ALA A 181 4.01 7.29 -18.41
CA ALA A 181 2.88 7.66 -19.25
C ALA A 181 1.76 6.61 -19.20
N LEU A 182 2.10 5.32 -19.26
CA LEU A 182 1.14 4.23 -19.16
C LEU A 182 0.48 4.14 -17.80
N ILE A 183 1.25 4.31 -16.70
CA ILE A 183 0.70 4.36 -15.33
C ILE A 183 -0.31 5.51 -15.23
N ASP A 184 0.07 6.70 -15.70
CA ASP A 184 -0.77 7.88 -15.63
C ASP A 184 -2.00 7.79 -16.54
N LEU A 185 -1.84 7.27 -17.77
CA LEU A 185 -2.95 7.01 -18.66
C LEU A 185 -3.98 6.07 -18.02
N GLY A 186 -3.50 4.99 -17.40
CA GLY A 186 -4.35 4.04 -16.69
C GLY A 186 -5.06 4.63 -15.48
N ALA A 187 -4.40 5.53 -14.75
CA ALA A 187 -4.98 6.18 -13.58
C ALA A 187 -5.98 7.29 -13.93
N LEU A 188 -5.68 8.12 -14.94
CA LEU A 188 -6.41 9.36 -15.24
C LEU A 188 -7.47 9.19 -16.33
N ILE A 189 -7.19 8.38 -17.35
CA ILE A 189 -7.98 8.23 -18.57
C ILE A 189 -8.58 6.81 -18.68
N CYS A 190 -7.74 5.79 -18.79
CA CYS A 190 -8.16 4.40 -18.99
C CYS A 190 -8.50 3.72 -17.64
N SER A 191 -9.29 4.39 -16.80
CA SER A 191 -9.79 3.88 -15.52
C SER A 191 -10.80 2.73 -15.71
N PRO A 192 -11.35 2.10 -14.65
CA PRO A 192 -12.47 1.15 -14.78
C PRO A 192 -13.64 1.70 -15.59
N LYS A 193 -13.97 3.00 -15.45
CA LYS A 193 -14.89 3.76 -16.29
C LYS A 193 -14.07 4.73 -17.17
N PRO A 194 -13.62 4.33 -18.36
CA PRO A 194 -12.62 5.08 -19.10
C PRO A 194 -13.22 6.30 -19.81
N LYS A 195 -12.38 7.31 -20.02
CA LYS A 195 -12.68 8.53 -20.76
C LYS A 195 -12.15 8.41 -22.20
N CYS A 196 -12.70 7.49 -23.00
CA CYS A 196 -12.19 7.15 -24.32
C CYS A 196 -12.14 8.32 -25.30
N ALA A 197 -13.07 9.27 -25.20
CA ALA A 197 -13.15 10.44 -26.10
C ALA A 197 -11.89 11.32 -26.04
N ILE A 198 -11.21 11.40 -24.90
CA ILE A 198 -9.99 12.20 -24.69
C ILE A 198 -8.73 11.35 -24.59
N CYS A 199 -8.82 10.05 -24.88
CA CYS A 199 -7.70 9.15 -24.79
C CYS A 199 -6.76 9.31 -26.01
N PRO A 200 -5.45 9.58 -25.82
CA PRO A 200 -4.51 9.75 -26.93
C PRO A 200 -4.34 8.49 -27.77
N LEU A 201 -4.63 7.32 -27.18
CA LEU A 201 -4.53 6.02 -27.87
C LEU A 201 -5.87 5.53 -28.45
N ASN A 202 -6.96 6.32 -28.35
CA ASN A 202 -8.29 5.93 -28.84
C ASN A 202 -8.30 5.48 -30.33
N PRO A 203 -7.61 6.17 -31.27
CA PRO A 203 -7.61 5.75 -32.68
C PRO A 203 -7.06 4.32 -32.89
N TYR A 204 -6.18 3.87 -32.00
CA TYR A 204 -5.46 2.61 -32.10
C TYR A 204 -5.99 1.52 -31.15
N CYS A 205 -6.97 1.85 -30.32
CA CYS A 205 -7.44 0.94 -29.25
C CYS A 205 -8.43 -0.09 -29.81
N LEU A 206 -8.03 -1.37 -29.83
CA LEU A 206 -8.86 -2.47 -30.32
C LEU A 206 -10.04 -2.78 -29.41
N GLY A 207 -9.89 -2.57 -28.09
CA GLY A 207 -10.93 -2.85 -27.10
C GLY A 207 -11.94 -1.72 -26.86
N LYS A 208 -11.83 -0.56 -27.55
CA LYS A 208 -12.65 0.63 -27.26
C LYS A 208 -14.16 0.40 -27.34
N ASN A 209 -14.61 -0.48 -28.20
CA ASN A 209 -16.04 -0.78 -28.42
C ASN A 209 -16.52 -2.00 -27.60
N HIS A 210 -15.63 -2.71 -26.89
CA HIS A 210 -15.92 -3.95 -26.17
C HIS A 210 -15.14 -4.02 -24.85
N LEU A 211 -15.16 -2.96 -24.06
CA LEU A 211 -14.37 -2.81 -22.83
C LEU A 211 -14.61 -3.95 -21.82
N GLU A 212 -15.82 -4.47 -21.77
CA GLU A 212 -16.22 -5.57 -20.88
C GLU A 212 -15.48 -6.88 -21.18
N LYS A 213 -15.15 -7.13 -22.46
CA LYS A 213 -14.39 -8.31 -22.91
C LYS A 213 -12.92 -8.27 -22.46
N HIS A 214 -12.40 -7.08 -22.21
CA HIS A 214 -11.00 -6.84 -21.85
C HIS A 214 -10.86 -6.35 -20.39
N THR A 215 -11.80 -6.74 -19.53
CA THR A 215 -11.80 -6.36 -18.11
C THR A 215 -11.96 -7.59 -17.22
N LEU A 216 -11.02 -7.80 -16.32
CA LEU A 216 -11.13 -8.86 -15.31
C LEU A 216 -12.30 -8.56 -14.36
N LYS A 217 -13.31 -9.41 -14.33
CA LYS A 217 -14.36 -9.38 -13.31
C LYS A 217 -13.84 -10.09 -12.06
N LYS A 218 -13.27 -9.35 -11.11
CA LYS A 218 -13.00 -9.92 -9.79
C LYS A 218 -14.29 -9.95 -8.99
N LYS A 219 -14.84 -11.13 -8.76
CA LYS A 219 -15.73 -11.36 -7.62
C LYS A 219 -14.84 -11.42 -6.37
N GLN A 220 -14.83 -10.39 -5.56
CA GLN A 220 -14.25 -10.47 -4.22
C GLN A 220 -15.33 -11.05 -3.31
N GLU A 221 -15.07 -12.23 -2.76
CA GLU A 221 -15.86 -12.76 -1.66
C GLU A 221 -15.63 -11.87 -0.44
N ILE A 222 -16.68 -11.20 0.03
CA ILE A 222 -16.63 -10.34 1.21
C ILE A 222 -16.96 -11.20 2.42
N ILE A 223 -16.05 -11.28 3.37
CA ILE A 223 -16.24 -11.97 4.65
C ILE A 223 -16.70 -10.91 5.66
N GLN A 224 -17.87 -11.15 6.25
CA GLN A 224 -18.37 -10.33 7.36
C GLN A 224 -18.00 -11.02 8.68
N GLU A 225 -17.48 -10.25 9.63
CA GLU A 225 -17.03 -10.76 10.92
C GLU A 225 -17.45 -9.80 12.03
N GLU A 226 -18.03 -10.35 13.09
CA GLU A 226 -18.35 -9.65 14.34
C GLU A 226 -17.18 -9.82 15.31
N ARG A 227 -16.74 -8.72 15.93
CA ARG A 227 -15.75 -8.78 17.01
C ARG A 227 -16.28 -8.07 18.24
N TYR A 228 -16.02 -8.65 19.40
CA TYR A 228 -16.46 -8.18 20.71
C TYR A 228 -15.23 -7.75 21.49
N LEU A 229 -15.06 -6.43 21.66
CA LEU A 229 -13.84 -5.84 22.19
C LEU A 229 -14.10 -5.23 23.57
N GLY A 230 -13.17 -5.48 24.49
CA GLY A 230 -13.19 -4.90 25.82
C GLY A 230 -12.51 -3.52 25.86
N VAL A 231 -13.21 -2.54 26.38
CA VAL A 231 -12.68 -1.20 26.69
C VAL A 231 -12.48 -1.11 28.20
N VAL A 232 -11.23 -1.09 28.64
CA VAL A 232 -10.85 -0.96 30.03
C VAL A 232 -10.09 0.35 30.20
N ILE A 233 -10.64 1.25 31.01
CA ILE A 233 -10.06 2.56 31.32
C ILE A 233 -9.84 2.65 32.82
N GLN A 234 -8.62 2.96 33.26
CA GLN A 234 -8.24 3.16 34.64
C GLN A 234 -7.25 4.31 34.75
N ASN A 235 -7.45 5.22 35.70
CA ASN A 235 -6.55 6.36 35.95
C ASN A 235 -6.19 7.16 34.69
N ASN A 236 -7.18 7.42 33.84
CA ASN A 236 -7.02 8.09 32.55
C ASN A 236 -6.02 7.37 31.56
N GLN A 237 -5.88 6.06 31.72
CA GLN A 237 -5.12 5.19 30.84
C GLN A 237 -6.05 4.14 30.23
N ILE A 238 -5.77 3.71 29.01
CA ILE A 238 -6.54 2.70 28.30
C ILE A 238 -5.72 1.42 28.12
N ALA A 239 -6.39 0.28 28.29
CA ALA A 239 -5.76 -1.02 28.12
C ALA A 239 -5.71 -1.44 26.66
N LEU A 240 -4.53 -1.78 26.17
CA LEU A 240 -4.31 -2.36 24.84
C LEU A 240 -3.47 -3.62 24.93
N GLU A 241 -3.71 -4.52 24.00
CA GLU A 241 -2.98 -5.76 23.77
C GLU A 241 -1.90 -5.54 22.73
N LYS A 242 -0.65 -5.98 22.96
CA LYS A 242 0.39 -6.05 21.96
C LYS A 242 0.23 -7.34 21.14
N ILE A 243 0.01 -7.22 19.85
CA ILE A 243 -0.21 -8.38 18.98
C ILE A 243 1.11 -9.04 18.62
N GLU A 244 1.22 -10.33 18.93
CA GLU A 244 2.38 -11.18 18.61
C GLU A 244 2.16 -12.05 17.37
N GLN A 245 0.95 -12.04 16.78
CA GLN A 245 0.58 -12.82 15.61
C GLN A 245 0.90 -12.11 14.28
N LYS A 246 1.06 -12.91 13.20
CA LYS A 246 1.57 -12.43 11.90
C LYS A 246 0.93 -11.17 11.33
N LEU A 247 -0.41 -11.03 11.40
CA LEU A 247 -1.12 -9.97 10.68
C LEU A 247 -0.83 -8.56 11.22
N TYR A 248 -0.77 -8.41 12.54
CA TYR A 248 -0.57 -7.13 13.23
C TYR A 248 0.61 -7.15 14.21
N LEU A 249 1.59 -8.04 13.97
CA LEU A 249 2.75 -8.21 14.84
C LEU A 249 3.40 -6.88 15.22
N GLY A 250 3.58 -6.64 16.52
CA GLY A 250 4.18 -5.43 17.07
C GLY A 250 3.23 -4.24 17.21
N MET A 251 1.96 -4.39 16.78
CA MET A 251 0.95 -3.34 16.93
C MET A 251 0.10 -3.55 18.18
N HIS A 252 -0.56 -2.47 18.61
CA HIS A 252 -1.43 -2.49 19.77
C HIS A 252 -2.88 -2.32 19.36
N HIS A 253 -3.74 -3.21 19.87
CA HIS A 253 -5.18 -3.26 19.60
C HIS A 253 -5.99 -3.26 20.88
N PHE A 254 -7.28 -2.94 20.76
CA PHE A 254 -8.24 -3.26 21.81
C PHE A 254 -8.36 -4.77 21.95
N PRO A 255 -8.31 -5.30 23.19
CA PRO A 255 -8.36 -6.74 23.45
C PRO A 255 -9.74 -7.33 23.15
N ASP A 256 -9.75 -8.58 22.71
CA ASP A 256 -10.99 -9.35 22.59
C ASP A 256 -11.53 -9.73 23.97
N LEU A 257 -12.84 -9.74 24.10
CA LEU A 257 -13.54 -10.29 25.28
C LEU A 257 -13.44 -11.82 25.30
N LYS A 258 -13.49 -12.39 26.51
CA LYS A 258 -13.77 -13.82 26.67
C LYS A 258 -15.16 -14.14 26.11
N GLU A 259 -15.35 -15.38 25.71
CA GLU A 259 -16.60 -15.86 25.11
C GLU A 259 -17.81 -15.64 26.02
N ASN A 260 -18.95 -15.30 25.41
CA ASN A 260 -20.25 -15.14 26.05
C ASN A 260 -20.34 -14.05 27.15
N LEU A 261 -19.45 -13.05 27.11
CA LEU A 261 -19.52 -11.90 28.03
C LEU A 261 -20.28 -10.72 27.45
N GLU A 262 -20.48 -10.67 26.14
CA GLU A 262 -21.15 -9.57 25.43
C GLU A 262 -22.57 -9.29 25.94
N CYS A 263 -23.29 -10.33 26.42
CA CYS A 263 -24.63 -10.15 26.99
C CYS A 263 -24.64 -9.64 28.45
N LYS A 264 -23.49 -9.58 29.10
CA LYS A 264 -23.37 -9.26 30.55
C LYS A 264 -22.71 -7.91 30.81
N LEU A 265 -22.04 -7.35 29.78
CA LEU A 265 -21.26 -6.12 29.93
C LEU A 265 -21.99 -4.91 29.30
N PRO A 266 -21.79 -3.70 29.84
CA PRO A 266 -22.37 -2.50 29.27
C PRO A 266 -21.85 -2.25 27.87
N PHE A 267 -22.77 -2.17 26.90
CA PHE A 267 -22.47 -1.87 25.50
C PHE A 267 -22.19 -0.38 25.30
N LEU A 268 -21.06 -0.04 24.71
CA LEU A 268 -20.63 1.34 24.45
C LEU A 268 -20.98 1.81 23.04
N GLY A 269 -21.06 0.88 22.09
CA GLY A 269 -21.39 1.15 20.69
C GLY A 269 -20.68 0.22 19.72
N ALA A 270 -20.99 0.39 18.43
CA ALA A 270 -20.40 -0.40 17.37
C ALA A 270 -19.75 0.47 16.28
N ILE A 271 -18.65 -0.01 15.69
CA ILE A 271 -17.90 0.67 14.65
C ILE A 271 -17.66 -0.29 13.48
N LYS A 272 -17.95 0.16 12.27
CA LYS A 272 -17.64 -0.61 11.05
C LYS A 272 -16.21 -0.33 10.62
N HIS A 273 -15.44 -1.39 10.39
CA HIS A 273 -14.10 -1.33 9.84
C HIS A 273 -13.97 -2.31 8.67
N SER A 274 -13.26 -1.93 7.61
CA SER A 274 -13.04 -2.81 6.46
C SER A 274 -11.56 -2.85 6.12
N HIS A 275 -11.03 -4.04 5.89
CA HIS A 275 -9.70 -4.24 5.37
C HIS A 275 -9.67 -5.45 4.44
N THR A 276 -9.01 -5.33 3.28
CA THR A 276 -8.99 -6.36 2.25
C THR A 276 -10.40 -6.87 1.91
N LYS A 277 -10.68 -8.15 2.14
CA LYS A 277 -11.97 -8.81 1.93
C LYS A 277 -12.86 -8.85 3.20
N PHE A 278 -12.36 -8.39 4.34
CA PHE A 278 -13.08 -8.43 5.60
C PHE A 278 -13.85 -7.14 5.84
N LYS A 279 -15.12 -7.29 6.24
CA LYS A 279 -15.95 -6.22 6.81
C LYS A 279 -16.21 -6.57 8.26
N LEU A 280 -15.57 -5.83 9.16
CA LEU A 280 -15.66 -6.05 10.59
C LEU A 280 -16.73 -5.14 11.19
N ASN A 281 -17.57 -5.71 12.03
CA ASN A 281 -18.40 -4.97 12.97
C ASN A 281 -17.76 -5.10 14.36
N LEU A 282 -17.22 -4.00 14.88
CA LEU A 282 -16.49 -3.95 16.14
C LEU A 282 -17.44 -3.50 17.23
N ASN A 283 -17.90 -4.43 18.06
CA ASN A 283 -18.80 -4.16 19.18
C ASN A 283 -17.97 -3.89 20.43
N LEU A 284 -18.13 -2.71 21.02
CA LEU A 284 -17.32 -2.23 22.13
C LEU A 284 -18.11 -2.33 23.44
N TYR A 285 -17.49 -2.87 24.48
CA TYR A 285 -18.09 -3.06 25.80
C TYR A 285 -17.20 -2.51 26.90
N SER A 286 -17.80 -1.88 27.92
CA SER A 286 -17.08 -1.52 29.12
C SER A 286 -16.74 -2.80 29.91
N ALA A 287 -15.45 -3.02 30.12
CA ALA A 287 -14.95 -4.28 30.67
C ALA A 287 -13.93 -4.06 31.77
N THR A 288 -13.60 -5.13 32.51
CA THR A 288 -12.47 -5.22 33.42
C THR A 288 -11.37 -6.12 32.85
N ILE A 289 -10.17 -6.09 33.42
CA ILE A 289 -9.05 -6.94 32.97
C ILE A 289 -9.44 -8.44 33.01
N LYS A 290 -10.28 -8.85 33.96
CA LYS A 290 -10.72 -10.26 34.11
C LYS A 290 -11.58 -10.74 32.95
N ASP A 291 -12.23 -9.82 32.21
CA ASP A 291 -13.13 -10.10 31.11
C ASP A 291 -12.37 -10.27 29.77
N LEU A 292 -11.08 -9.93 29.75
CA LEU A 292 -10.26 -9.94 28.55
C LEU A 292 -9.66 -11.33 28.29
N LYS A 293 -9.52 -11.64 26.99
CA LYS A 293 -8.96 -12.91 26.52
C LYS A 293 -7.45 -12.99 26.71
N ASN A 294 -6.75 -11.89 26.47
CA ASN A 294 -5.28 -11.82 26.49
C ASN A 294 -4.78 -10.76 27.48
N PRO A 295 -3.51 -10.85 27.91
CA PRO A 295 -2.88 -9.82 28.74
C PRO A 295 -2.83 -8.47 28.06
N VAL A 296 -2.98 -7.40 28.84
CA VAL A 296 -2.97 -6.01 28.36
C VAL A 296 -1.97 -5.16 29.15
N ARG A 297 -1.59 -4.02 28.55
CA ARG A 297 -0.88 -2.94 29.23
C ARG A 297 -1.70 -1.66 29.14
N PHE A 298 -1.54 -0.79 30.11
CA PHE A 298 -2.22 0.51 30.17
C PHE A 298 -1.35 1.60 29.55
N TYR A 299 -1.99 2.47 28.77
CA TYR A 299 -1.35 3.55 28.03
C TYR A 299 -2.11 4.86 28.23
N SER A 300 -1.39 5.93 28.56
CA SER A 300 -1.92 7.28 28.60
C SER A 300 -2.11 7.84 27.19
N LEU A 301 -2.80 8.97 27.05
CA LEU A 301 -2.93 9.67 25.77
C LEU A 301 -1.56 10.00 25.16
N LYS A 302 -0.60 10.40 26.00
CA LYS A 302 0.77 10.72 25.55
C LYS A 302 1.49 9.46 25.02
N ASP A 303 1.33 8.33 25.70
CA ASP A 303 1.93 7.08 25.22
C ASP A 303 1.37 6.66 23.86
N LEU A 304 0.06 6.89 23.62
CA LEU A 304 -0.60 6.58 22.36
C LEU A 304 -0.06 7.39 21.18
N GLU A 305 0.61 8.51 21.37
CA GLU A 305 1.22 9.30 20.29
C GLU A 305 2.41 8.57 19.67
N THR A 306 3.17 7.83 20.47
CA THR A 306 4.37 7.11 20.04
C THR A 306 4.15 5.60 19.87
N LEU A 307 2.94 5.11 20.15
CA LEU A 307 2.64 3.69 20.10
C LEU A 307 2.25 3.26 18.68
N PRO A 308 2.79 2.15 18.14
CA PRO A 308 2.33 1.60 16.87
C PRO A 308 0.94 1.00 17.05
N ILE A 309 -0.08 1.71 16.56
CA ILE A 309 -1.49 1.31 16.60
C ILE A 309 -2.08 1.25 15.19
N SER A 310 -3.03 0.33 14.98
CA SER A 310 -3.68 0.16 13.67
C SER A 310 -4.72 1.24 13.39
N SER A 311 -5.12 1.36 12.12
CA SER A 311 -6.25 2.22 11.73
C SER A 311 -7.57 1.81 12.40
N MET A 312 -7.73 0.53 12.74
CA MET A 312 -8.86 0.02 13.52
C MET A 312 -8.84 0.60 14.95
N THR A 313 -7.70 0.51 15.62
CA THR A 313 -7.50 1.07 16.97
C THR A 313 -7.70 2.59 16.99
N LEU A 314 -7.16 3.30 15.99
CA LEU A 314 -7.37 4.75 15.84
C LEU A 314 -8.85 5.12 15.73
N LYS A 315 -9.64 4.37 14.97
CA LYS A 315 -11.09 4.60 14.85
C LYS A 315 -11.81 4.41 16.19
N ILE A 316 -11.42 3.38 16.96
CA ILE A 316 -12.01 3.12 18.28
C ILE A 316 -11.64 4.26 19.25
N LEU A 317 -10.39 4.68 19.29
CA LEU A 317 -9.96 5.81 20.12
C LEU A 317 -10.72 7.10 19.80
N HIS A 318 -10.91 7.38 18.51
CA HIS A 318 -11.69 8.54 18.05
C HIS A 318 -13.16 8.45 18.52
N PHE A 319 -13.78 7.27 18.39
CA PHE A 319 -15.14 7.03 18.86
C PHE A 319 -15.26 7.24 20.39
N LEU A 320 -14.32 6.70 21.19
CA LEU A 320 -14.33 6.87 22.64
C LEU A 320 -14.16 8.33 23.03
N LYS A 321 -13.32 9.09 22.32
CA LYS A 321 -13.17 10.53 22.52
C LYS A 321 -14.48 11.29 22.21
N GLN A 322 -15.15 10.99 21.10
CA GLN A 322 -16.44 11.59 20.75
C GLN A 322 -17.55 11.30 21.78
N LYS A 323 -17.46 10.19 22.48
CA LYS A 323 -18.38 9.79 23.55
C LYS A 323 -17.98 10.31 24.95
N ASN A 324 -16.89 11.09 25.05
CA ASN A 324 -16.30 11.54 26.32
C ASN A 324 -15.96 10.40 27.29
N LEU A 325 -15.64 9.22 26.76
CA LEU A 325 -15.28 8.04 27.55
C LEU A 325 -13.78 7.97 27.82
N PHE A 326 -12.95 8.61 26.97
CA PHE A 326 -11.50 8.64 27.12
C PHE A 326 -10.91 9.84 26.36
N GLY A 327 -9.99 10.58 27.00
CA GLY A 327 -9.26 11.65 26.32
C GLY A 327 -10.03 12.96 26.15
N GLY A 328 -10.99 13.21 27.02
CA GLY A 328 -11.71 14.49 27.17
C GLY A 328 -10.92 15.46 28.04
#